data_f372fe2f014b03cf6a234e57b9db8c01
#
_entry.id   f372fe2f014b03cf6a234e57b9db8c01
#
_cell.length_a   1.000
_cell.length_b   1.000
_cell.length_c   1.000
_cell.angle_alpha   90.00
_cell.angle_beta   90.00
_cell.angle_gamma   90.00
#
_symmetry.space_group_name_H-M   'P 1'
#
loop_
_entity.id
_entity.type
_entity.pdbx_description
1 polymer ?
#
loop_
_entity_poly.entity_id
_entity_poly.type
_entity_poly.pdbx_seq_one_letter_code
_entity_poly.pdbx_strand_id
1 'polypeptide(L)'
;MIYNSKDRKFKSVFGALPTDREVTYRIYAPDYEYAFMLIHKSDEDFKRYPMTRCDDGHFENTTSFNTEGLYFYHFELVRDCRRIPVFRAPDGTDTKTGSADWQQTVYKEDFTVPEWINGGIIYQIFPDRFYKADITYDKVFPDRVNADWGDQPLYANGSVGAVINNDYFGGNLLGI
;
A
#
# COMPACT_ATOMS: atom_id res chain seq x y z
N MET A 1 -3.21 -14.81 -15.80
CA MET A 1 -2.51 -14.14 -14.65
C MET A 1 -1.04 -14.41 -14.80
N ILE A 2 -0.26 -13.36 -14.94
CA ILE A 2 1.19 -13.42 -15.14
C ILE A 2 1.90 -13.34 -13.78
N TYR A 3 1.35 -12.52 -12.87
CA TYR A 3 1.92 -12.26 -11.56
C TYR A 3 0.84 -11.99 -10.51
N ASN A 4 1.11 -12.40 -9.27
CA ASN A 4 0.31 -12.03 -8.10
C ASN A 4 1.23 -11.86 -6.89
N SER A 5 1.37 -10.64 -6.41
CA SER A 5 2.25 -10.31 -5.26
C SER A 5 1.81 -10.94 -3.93
N LYS A 6 0.61 -11.51 -3.86
CA LYS A 6 0.02 -12.17 -2.68
C LYS A 6 0.10 -13.70 -2.73
N ASP A 7 0.75 -14.26 -3.76
CA ASP A 7 0.91 -15.71 -3.92
C ASP A 7 2.40 -16.08 -3.88
N ARG A 8 2.75 -17.04 -3.01
CA ARG A 8 4.13 -17.53 -2.82
C ARG A 8 4.73 -18.17 -4.07
N LYS A 9 3.93 -18.57 -5.03
CA LYS A 9 4.41 -19.02 -6.34
C LYS A 9 5.14 -17.93 -7.11
N PHE A 10 4.77 -16.65 -6.87
CA PHE A 10 5.28 -15.50 -7.59
C PHE A 10 6.23 -14.64 -6.76
N LYS A 11 6.12 -14.66 -5.43
CA LYS A 11 6.97 -13.89 -4.53
C LYS A 11 7.31 -14.69 -3.28
N SER A 12 8.59 -14.93 -3.05
CA SER A 12 9.05 -15.83 -1.97
C SER A 12 8.77 -15.29 -0.56
N VAL A 13 8.78 -13.96 -0.36
CA VAL A 13 8.59 -13.31 0.93
C VAL A 13 7.57 -12.18 0.80
N PHE A 14 6.62 -12.10 1.76
CA PHE A 14 5.61 -11.04 1.81
C PHE A 14 5.95 -9.97 2.82
N GLY A 15 5.32 -8.80 2.65
CA GLY A 15 5.45 -7.68 3.56
C GLY A 15 6.73 -6.89 3.39
N ALA A 16 7.12 -6.15 4.45
CA ALA A 16 8.37 -5.44 4.51
C ALA A 16 9.55 -6.41 4.70
N LEU A 17 10.68 -6.08 4.10
CA LEU A 17 11.92 -6.87 4.18
C LEU A 17 12.97 -6.11 4.99
N PRO A 18 13.78 -6.80 5.80
CA PRO A 18 15.01 -6.18 6.29
C PRO A 18 16.00 -5.96 5.14
N THR A 19 16.92 -5.03 5.32
CA THR A 19 18.06 -4.87 4.38
C THR A 19 18.78 -6.19 4.18
N ASP A 20 19.32 -6.38 2.95
CA ASP A 20 20.08 -7.54 2.51
C ASP A 20 19.33 -8.89 2.52
N ARG A 21 18.06 -8.90 2.86
CA ARG A 21 17.22 -10.09 2.74
C ARG A 21 16.92 -10.40 1.29
N GLU A 22 17.28 -11.59 0.84
CA GLU A 22 16.94 -12.08 -0.49
C GLU A 22 15.43 -12.31 -0.67
N VAL A 23 14.93 -11.89 -1.80
CA VAL A 23 13.56 -12.13 -2.26
C VAL A 23 13.57 -12.54 -3.73
N THR A 24 12.85 -13.62 -4.04
CA THR A 24 12.68 -14.11 -5.41
C THR A 24 11.33 -13.67 -5.94
N TYR A 25 11.36 -13.08 -7.13
CA TYR A 25 10.17 -12.71 -7.91
C TYR A 25 10.08 -13.64 -9.11
N ARG A 26 8.90 -14.19 -9.35
CA ARG A 26 8.63 -15.10 -10.48
C ARG A 26 7.41 -14.60 -11.24
N ILE A 27 7.47 -14.66 -12.56
CA ILE A 27 6.32 -14.35 -13.43
C ILE A 27 6.08 -15.50 -14.40
N TYR A 28 4.81 -15.81 -14.67
CA TYR A 28 4.45 -16.86 -15.62
C TYR A 28 4.21 -16.25 -17.00
N ALA A 29 5.13 -16.50 -17.92
CA ALA A 29 5.11 -15.89 -19.25
C ALA A 29 5.72 -16.84 -20.31
N PRO A 30 5.14 -18.05 -20.54
CA PRO A 30 5.75 -19.09 -21.37
C PRO A 30 5.95 -18.66 -22.83
N ASP A 31 5.10 -17.76 -23.35
CA ASP A 31 5.09 -17.31 -24.74
C ASP A 31 6.05 -16.14 -25.03
N TYR A 32 6.86 -15.74 -24.05
CA TYR A 32 7.79 -14.61 -24.17
C TYR A 32 9.23 -15.08 -24.23
N GLU A 33 10.06 -14.33 -24.95
CA GLU A 33 11.48 -14.63 -25.14
C GLU A 33 12.33 -14.19 -23.95
N TYR A 34 12.01 -13.00 -23.43
CA TYR A 34 12.71 -12.39 -22.29
C TYR A 34 11.74 -11.72 -21.35
N ALA A 35 12.15 -11.63 -20.09
CA ALA A 35 11.48 -10.87 -19.06
C ALA A 35 12.50 -10.03 -18.28
N PHE A 36 12.08 -8.89 -17.83
CA PHE A 36 12.86 -7.96 -17.01
C PHE A 36 12.02 -7.47 -15.84
N MET A 37 12.70 -7.25 -14.72
CA MET A 37 12.15 -6.55 -13.59
C MET A 37 12.72 -5.13 -13.58
N LEU A 38 11.87 -4.12 -13.55
CA LEU A 38 12.25 -2.73 -13.41
C LEU A 38 11.99 -2.30 -11.97
N ILE A 39 13.03 -1.80 -11.31
CA ILE A 39 12.97 -1.39 -9.90
C ILE A 39 13.51 0.02 -9.77
N HIS A 40 12.84 0.85 -8.98
CA HIS A 40 13.37 2.12 -8.52
C HIS A 40 13.10 2.33 -7.03
N LYS A 41 13.94 3.09 -6.36
CA LYS A 41 13.65 3.66 -5.06
C LYS A 41 12.88 4.97 -5.26
N SER A 42 12.07 5.39 -4.31
CA SER A 42 11.07 6.47 -4.42
C SER A 42 11.46 7.67 -5.30
N ASP A 43 12.72 8.11 -5.22
CA ASP A 43 13.21 9.33 -5.91
C ASP A 43 14.32 9.03 -6.93
N GLU A 44 14.47 7.78 -7.35
CA GLU A 44 15.52 7.33 -8.28
C GLU A 44 14.92 6.88 -9.60
N ASP A 45 15.74 6.83 -10.65
CA ASP A 45 15.40 6.26 -11.94
C ASP A 45 15.27 4.73 -11.87
N PHE A 46 14.46 4.16 -12.78
CA PHE A 46 14.32 2.72 -12.91
C PHE A 46 15.64 2.05 -13.32
N LYS A 47 16.01 1.02 -12.59
CA LYS A 47 17.05 0.06 -12.96
C LYS A 47 16.39 -1.19 -13.51
N ARG A 48 16.90 -1.70 -14.61
CA ARG A 48 16.35 -2.85 -15.33
C ARG A 48 17.20 -4.09 -15.06
N TYR A 49 16.57 -5.13 -14.51
CA TYR A 49 17.21 -6.39 -14.15
C TYR A 49 16.67 -7.51 -15.02
N PRO A 50 17.53 -8.31 -15.68
CA PRO A 50 17.08 -9.47 -16.44
C PRO A 50 16.52 -10.54 -15.49
N MET A 51 15.53 -11.28 -15.97
CA MET A 51 14.98 -12.45 -15.30
C MET A 51 15.41 -13.71 -16.02
N THR A 52 15.75 -14.75 -15.26
CA THR A 52 16.17 -16.05 -15.79
C THR A 52 14.96 -16.88 -16.16
N ARG A 53 14.96 -17.46 -17.36
CA ARG A 53 13.90 -18.37 -17.80
C ARG A 53 14.02 -19.71 -17.09
N CYS A 54 12.91 -20.22 -16.56
CA CYS A 54 12.76 -21.53 -15.96
C CYS A 54 12.08 -22.51 -16.92
N ASP A 55 12.26 -23.82 -16.69
CA ASP A 55 11.68 -24.88 -17.54
C ASP A 55 10.15 -24.97 -17.46
N ASP A 56 9.56 -24.44 -16.40
CA ASP A 56 8.12 -24.46 -16.13
C ASP A 56 7.34 -23.28 -16.75
N GLY A 57 7.99 -22.48 -17.58
CA GLY A 57 7.41 -21.32 -18.25
C GLY A 57 7.41 -20.04 -17.40
N HIS A 58 8.05 -20.08 -16.24
CA HIS A 58 8.31 -18.87 -15.45
C HIS A 58 9.62 -18.20 -15.85
N PHE A 59 9.71 -16.92 -15.50
CA PHE A 59 10.96 -16.20 -15.38
C PHE A 59 11.13 -15.79 -13.93
N GLU A 60 12.36 -15.83 -13.41
CA GLU A 60 12.65 -15.47 -12.03
C GLU A 60 13.83 -14.50 -11.92
N ASN A 61 13.79 -13.69 -10.88
CA ASN A 61 14.90 -12.85 -10.43
C ASN A 61 14.95 -12.89 -8.91
N THR A 62 16.11 -13.19 -8.36
CA THR A 62 16.38 -13.08 -6.92
C THR A 62 17.25 -11.86 -6.69
N THR A 63 16.79 -11.01 -5.80
CA THR A 63 17.46 -9.74 -5.45
C THR A 63 17.38 -9.48 -3.96
N SER A 64 18.25 -8.61 -3.49
CA SER A 64 18.20 -8.01 -2.15
C SER A 64 18.30 -6.50 -2.25
N PHE A 65 17.94 -5.79 -1.18
CA PHE A 65 17.98 -4.34 -1.09
C PHE A 65 18.89 -3.94 0.06
N ASN A 66 19.97 -3.24 -0.25
CA ASN A 66 21.02 -2.89 0.73
C ASN A 66 20.75 -1.59 1.51
N THR A 67 19.71 -0.85 1.16
CA THR A 67 19.30 0.38 1.87
C THR A 67 17.81 0.36 2.16
N GLU A 68 17.45 0.91 3.33
CA GLU A 68 16.04 1.07 3.69
C GLU A 68 15.32 2.07 2.78
N GLY A 69 14.01 1.91 2.63
CA GLY A 69 13.15 2.82 1.88
C GLY A 69 11.97 2.14 1.20
N LEU A 70 11.31 2.93 0.38
CA LEU A 70 10.23 2.45 -0.47
C LEU A 70 10.78 2.21 -1.87
N TYR A 71 10.67 0.97 -2.31
CA TYR A 71 11.00 0.55 -3.66
C TYR A 71 9.72 0.25 -4.41
N PHE A 72 9.73 0.56 -5.69
CA PHE A 72 8.63 0.29 -6.60
C PHE A 72 9.13 -0.55 -7.76
N TYR A 73 8.31 -1.48 -8.24
CA TYR A 73 8.71 -2.36 -9.32
C TYR A 73 7.54 -2.73 -10.22
N HIS A 74 7.86 -2.98 -11.48
CA HIS A 74 7.00 -3.63 -12.45
C HIS A 74 7.83 -4.54 -13.36
N PHE A 75 7.17 -5.25 -14.26
CA PHE A 75 7.85 -6.14 -15.18
C PHE A 75 7.70 -5.66 -16.62
N GLU A 76 8.63 -6.09 -17.46
CA GLU A 76 8.60 -5.90 -18.90
C GLU A 76 8.84 -7.26 -19.57
N LEU A 77 7.91 -7.66 -20.41
CA LEU A 77 7.99 -8.86 -21.23
C LEU A 77 8.39 -8.52 -22.65
N VAL A 78 9.21 -9.35 -23.27
CA VAL A 78 9.69 -9.12 -24.65
C VAL A 78 9.32 -10.31 -25.52
N ARG A 79 8.67 -10.03 -26.67
CA ARG A 79 8.40 -10.97 -27.75
C ARG A 79 8.40 -10.25 -29.10
N ASP A 80 9.02 -10.83 -30.13
CA ASP A 80 9.09 -10.26 -31.48
C ASP A 80 9.60 -8.80 -31.47
N CYS A 81 10.65 -8.52 -30.70
CA CYS A 81 11.23 -7.19 -30.47
C CYS A 81 10.26 -6.16 -29.86
N ARG A 82 9.07 -6.57 -29.42
CA ARG A 82 8.09 -5.70 -28.73
C ARG A 82 8.23 -5.83 -27.23
N ARG A 83 8.20 -4.70 -26.54
CA ARG A 83 8.21 -4.60 -25.08
C ARG A 83 6.80 -4.40 -24.58
N ILE A 84 6.37 -5.24 -23.65
CA ILE A 84 5.04 -5.21 -23.07
C ILE A 84 5.20 -5.03 -21.56
N PRO A 85 4.83 -3.87 -21.02
CA PRO A 85 4.90 -3.67 -19.58
C PRO A 85 3.79 -4.44 -18.86
N VAL A 86 4.08 -4.84 -17.63
CA VAL A 86 3.15 -5.55 -16.75
C VAL A 86 3.12 -4.80 -15.43
N PHE A 87 1.99 -4.18 -15.11
CA PHE A 87 1.76 -3.34 -13.96
C PHE A 87 0.84 -4.00 -12.93
N ARG A 88 0.72 -3.39 -11.77
CA ARG A 88 -0.15 -3.83 -10.69
C ARG A 88 -1.61 -3.46 -10.97
N ALA A 89 -2.49 -4.44 -10.93
CA ALA A 89 -3.93 -4.24 -10.86
C ALA A 89 -4.38 -3.88 -9.41
N PRO A 90 -5.57 -3.29 -9.22
CA PRO A 90 -6.07 -2.88 -7.89
C PRO A 90 -6.15 -4.02 -6.87
N ASP A 91 -6.42 -5.25 -7.31
CA ASP A 91 -6.49 -6.45 -6.46
C ASP A 91 -5.11 -7.05 -6.11
N GLY A 92 -4.02 -6.49 -6.68
CA GLY A 92 -2.64 -6.94 -6.49
C GLY A 92 -2.15 -7.95 -7.53
N THR A 93 -3.00 -8.35 -8.47
CA THR A 93 -2.63 -9.13 -9.66
C THR A 93 -2.03 -8.23 -10.74
N ASP A 94 -1.78 -8.80 -11.91
CA ASP A 94 -1.19 -8.11 -13.05
C ASP A 94 -2.21 -7.47 -13.99
N THR A 95 -1.79 -6.42 -14.67
CA THR A 95 -2.49 -5.81 -15.80
C THR A 95 -1.48 -5.27 -16.82
N LYS A 96 -1.85 -5.29 -18.09
CA LYS A 96 -1.08 -4.66 -19.18
C LYS A 96 -1.53 -3.23 -19.48
N THR A 97 -2.53 -2.75 -18.76
CA THR A 97 -3.07 -1.40 -18.87
C THR A 97 -2.87 -0.65 -17.56
N GLY A 98 -2.47 0.62 -17.65
CA GLY A 98 -2.18 1.44 -16.47
C GLY A 98 -0.69 1.59 -16.21
N SER A 99 -0.35 2.16 -15.07
CA SER A 99 1.03 2.51 -14.69
C SER A 99 1.31 2.37 -13.20
N ALA A 100 0.48 1.62 -12.48
CA ALA A 100 0.69 1.41 -11.04
C ALA A 100 1.75 0.31 -10.82
N ASP A 101 2.75 0.62 -10.04
CA ASP A 101 3.79 -0.31 -9.65
C ASP A 101 3.40 -1.09 -8.39
N TRP A 102 4.03 -2.26 -8.18
CA TRP A 102 4.03 -2.91 -6.88
C TRP A 102 5.05 -2.22 -5.98
N GLN A 103 4.74 -2.15 -4.70
CA GLN A 103 5.61 -1.59 -3.67
C GLN A 103 6.34 -2.70 -2.90
N GLN A 104 7.61 -2.46 -2.61
CA GLN A 104 8.39 -3.23 -1.64
C GLN A 104 8.97 -2.27 -0.60
N THR A 105 8.53 -2.41 0.63
CA THR A 105 9.09 -1.68 1.77
C THR A 105 10.32 -2.43 2.29
N VAL A 106 11.41 -1.71 2.52
CA VAL A 106 12.65 -2.23 3.10
C VAL A 106 12.97 -1.43 4.35
N TYR A 107 13.30 -2.13 5.45
CA TYR A 107 13.69 -1.53 6.72
C TYR A 107 15.08 -1.99 7.14
N LYS A 108 15.74 -1.25 8.04
CA LYS A 108 17.04 -1.66 8.57
C LYS A 108 16.91 -2.96 9.36
N GLU A 109 17.85 -3.87 9.18
CA GLU A 109 17.85 -5.15 9.90
C GLU A 109 17.87 -4.99 11.42
N ASP A 110 18.55 -3.96 11.91
CA ASP A 110 18.65 -3.61 13.32
C ASP A 110 17.46 -2.79 13.86
N PHE A 111 16.42 -2.56 13.03
CA PHE A 111 15.22 -1.84 13.45
C PHE A 111 14.49 -2.61 14.56
N THR A 112 14.37 -2.00 15.70
CA THR A 112 13.66 -2.55 16.85
C THR A 112 12.45 -1.71 17.22
N VAL A 113 11.38 -2.36 17.65
CA VAL A 113 10.20 -1.73 18.24
C VAL A 113 10.18 -2.00 19.75
N PRO A 114 9.67 -1.06 20.57
CA PRO A 114 9.49 -1.31 22.00
C PRO A 114 8.64 -2.55 22.25
N GLU A 115 9.07 -3.42 23.14
CA GLU A 115 8.38 -4.70 23.42
C GLU A 115 6.93 -4.52 23.87
N TRP A 116 6.62 -3.44 24.59
CA TRP A 116 5.27 -3.17 25.09
C TRP A 116 4.22 -2.97 23.98
N ILE A 117 4.62 -2.57 22.76
CA ILE A 117 3.69 -2.39 21.63
C ILE A 117 3.59 -3.64 20.76
N ASN A 118 4.54 -4.56 20.91
CA ASN A 118 4.61 -5.77 20.09
C ASN A 118 3.47 -6.71 20.44
N GLY A 119 2.56 -6.93 19.48
CA GLY A 119 1.33 -7.69 19.69
C GLY A 119 0.23 -6.94 20.45
N GLY A 120 0.43 -5.67 20.79
CA GLY A 120 -0.56 -4.82 21.43
C GLY A 120 -1.69 -4.40 20.50
N ILE A 121 -2.78 -3.96 21.09
CA ILE A 121 -3.92 -3.38 20.37
C ILE A 121 -3.97 -1.90 20.67
N ILE A 122 -3.97 -1.09 19.60
CA ILE A 122 -4.19 0.36 19.70
C ILE A 122 -5.65 0.63 19.32
N TYR A 123 -6.42 1.20 20.26
CA TYR A 123 -7.78 1.61 20.02
C TYR A 123 -7.85 3.13 19.97
N GLN A 124 -8.09 3.66 18.77
CA GLN A 124 -8.23 5.10 18.55
C GLN A 124 -9.69 5.49 18.75
N ILE A 125 -9.93 6.45 19.64
CA ILE A 125 -11.25 7.02 19.89
C ILE A 125 -11.28 8.45 19.35
N PHE A 126 -12.31 8.76 18.55
CA PHE A 126 -12.65 10.12 18.17
C PHE A 126 -13.81 10.61 19.06
N PRO A 127 -13.53 11.38 20.12
CA PRO A 127 -14.49 11.65 21.20
C PRO A 127 -15.82 12.20 20.71
N ASP A 128 -15.78 13.15 19.78
CA ASP A 128 -16.97 13.84 19.25
C ASP A 128 -18.03 12.88 18.68
N ARG A 129 -17.60 11.72 18.15
CA ARG A 129 -18.46 10.74 17.48
C ARG A 129 -18.53 9.40 18.19
N PHE A 130 -17.94 9.27 19.37
CA PHE A 130 -17.89 8.01 20.09
C PHE A 130 -19.12 7.81 20.95
N TYR A 131 -19.35 8.71 21.93
CA TYR A 131 -20.55 8.72 22.78
C TYR A 131 -20.75 10.09 23.41
N LYS A 132 -22.02 10.56 23.45
CA LYS A 132 -22.44 11.77 24.11
C LYS A 132 -23.05 11.41 25.45
N ALA A 133 -22.28 11.54 26.53
CA ALA A 133 -22.83 11.44 27.88
C ALA A 133 -23.66 12.70 28.23
N ASP A 134 -24.63 12.56 29.14
CA ASP A 134 -25.60 13.58 29.52
C ASP A 134 -24.96 14.78 30.27
N ILE A 135 -24.08 15.50 29.56
CA ILE A 135 -23.53 16.78 30.01
C ILE A 135 -23.85 17.81 28.95
N THR A 136 -24.61 18.81 29.36
CA THR A 136 -24.91 19.96 28.52
C THR A 136 -23.72 20.92 28.57
N TYR A 137 -22.92 20.96 27.53
CA TYR A 137 -21.97 22.04 27.30
C TYR A 137 -22.63 23.06 26.37
N ASP A 138 -23.02 24.19 26.92
CA ASP A 138 -23.66 25.29 26.18
C ASP A 138 -22.66 26.08 25.29
N LYS A 139 -21.45 25.59 25.10
CA LYS A 139 -20.46 26.26 24.25
C LYS A 139 -20.66 25.88 22.78
N VAL A 140 -21.37 26.75 22.08
CA VAL A 140 -21.42 26.72 20.60
C VAL A 140 -20.18 27.46 20.07
N PHE A 141 -19.39 26.81 19.26
CA PHE A 141 -18.28 27.45 18.59
C PHE A 141 -18.76 28.01 17.25
N PRO A 142 -18.48 29.29 16.93
CA PRO A 142 -19.05 29.94 15.74
C PRO A 142 -18.47 29.46 14.42
N ASP A 143 -17.35 28.76 14.44
CA ASP A 143 -16.63 28.23 13.30
C ASP A 143 -17.04 26.78 12.94
N ARG A 144 -18.07 26.24 13.58
CA ARG A 144 -18.49 24.84 13.48
C ARG A 144 -19.97 24.71 13.18
N VAL A 145 -20.31 23.61 12.54
CA VAL A 145 -21.69 23.15 12.39
C VAL A 145 -22.01 22.24 13.57
N ASN A 146 -22.94 22.61 14.42
CA ASN A 146 -23.41 21.75 15.50
C ASN A 146 -24.48 20.81 14.93
N ALA A 147 -24.21 19.52 14.91
CA ALA A 147 -25.15 18.50 14.50
C ALA A 147 -25.80 17.83 15.71
N ASP A 148 -26.99 17.31 15.54
CA ASP A 148 -27.63 16.50 16.57
C ASP A 148 -27.02 15.10 16.65
N TRP A 149 -27.02 14.53 17.86
CA TRP A 149 -26.50 13.18 18.06
C TRP A 149 -27.35 12.15 17.28
N GLY A 150 -26.70 11.44 16.38
CA GLY A 150 -27.35 10.46 15.49
C GLY A 150 -27.63 10.96 14.09
N ASP A 151 -27.38 12.24 13.80
CA ASP A 151 -27.45 12.76 12.44
C ASP A 151 -26.38 12.18 11.53
N GLN A 152 -26.61 12.28 10.22
CA GLN A 152 -25.61 11.85 9.23
C GLN A 152 -24.52 12.92 9.06
N PRO A 153 -23.25 12.53 9.08
CA PRO A 153 -22.14 13.44 8.80
C PRO A 153 -22.24 14.08 7.40
N LEU A 154 -21.81 15.32 7.30
CA LEU A 154 -21.72 16.02 6.01
C LEU A 154 -20.48 15.53 5.24
N TYR A 155 -20.68 14.81 4.15
CA TYR A 155 -19.56 14.25 3.35
C TYR A 155 -19.05 15.20 2.29
N ALA A 156 -19.92 15.97 1.67
CA ALA A 156 -19.56 16.93 0.62
C ALA A 156 -20.68 17.97 0.42
N ASN A 157 -20.29 19.16 0.02
CA ASN A 157 -21.22 20.27 -0.28
C ASN A 157 -21.48 20.46 -1.77
N GLY A 158 -21.29 19.44 -2.59
CA GLY A 158 -21.51 19.50 -4.04
C GLY A 158 -20.38 20.14 -4.85
N SER A 159 -19.31 20.63 -4.21
CA SER A 159 -18.12 21.13 -4.90
C SER A 159 -17.07 20.03 -5.01
N VAL A 160 -16.57 19.80 -6.22
CA VAL A 160 -15.51 18.82 -6.45
C VAL A 160 -14.26 19.19 -5.65
N GLY A 161 -13.84 18.30 -4.73
CA GLY A 161 -12.62 18.47 -3.94
C GLY A 161 -12.78 19.18 -2.59
N ALA A 162 -13.98 19.63 -2.19
CA ALA A 162 -14.20 20.19 -0.86
C ALA A 162 -14.63 19.09 0.12
N VAL A 163 -13.80 18.82 1.11
CA VAL A 163 -14.16 17.97 2.26
C VAL A 163 -14.65 18.89 3.37
N ILE A 164 -15.91 18.76 3.74
CA ILE A 164 -16.47 19.42 4.93
C ILE A 164 -16.29 18.44 6.10
N ASN A 165 -15.54 18.86 7.11
CA ASN A 165 -15.31 18.09 8.32
C ASN A 165 -15.43 18.97 9.58
N ASN A 166 -16.27 20.00 9.52
CA ASN A 166 -16.50 20.94 10.60
C ASN A 166 -17.84 20.72 11.33
N ASP A 167 -18.48 19.58 11.11
CA ASP A 167 -19.66 19.13 11.83
C ASP A 167 -19.27 18.41 13.12
N TYR A 168 -19.89 18.81 14.23
CA TYR A 168 -19.64 18.29 15.58
C TYR A 168 -20.93 17.78 16.21
N PHE A 169 -20.88 16.58 16.77
CA PHE A 169 -22.02 15.85 17.31
C PHE A 169 -22.08 15.91 18.82
N GLY A 170 -21.02 16.39 19.47
CA GLY A 170 -21.00 16.67 20.90
C GLY A 170 -20.63 15.48 21.79
N GLY A 171 -20.04 14.44 21.23
CA GLY A 171 -19.41 13.40 22.05
C GLY A 171 -18.34 14.01 22.96
N ASN A 172 -18.13 13.45 24.14
CA ASN A 172 -17.30 14.05 25.18
C ASN A 172 -16.46 13.02 25.94
N LEU A 173 -15.52 13.52 26.77
CA LEU A 173 -14.62 12.66 27.55
C LEU A 173 -15.32 11.78 28.58
N LEU A 174 -16.49 12.17 29.03
CA LEU A 174 -17.32 11.33 29.93
C LEU A 174 -17.96 10.16 29.17
N GLY A 175 -18.06 10.28 27.85
CA GLY A 175 -18.56 9.22 26.98
C GLY A 175 -17.52 8.15 26.64
N ILE A 176 -16.25 8.39 26.99
CA ILE A 176 -15.15 7.45 26.82
C ILE A 176 -14.94 6.64 28.08
#